data_f9980abe2843f1e662aa6095769f8e0a
#
_entry.id   f9980abe2843f1e662aa6095769f8e0a
#
_cell.length_a   1.000
_cell.length_b   1.000
_cell.length_c   1.000
_cell.angle_alpha   90.00
_cell.angle_beta   90.00
_cell.angle_gamma   90.00
#
_symmetry.space_group_name_H-M   'P 1'
#
loop_
_entity.id
_entity.type
_entity.pdbx_description
1 polymer ?
#
loop_
_entity_poly.entity_id
_entity_poly.type
_entity_poly.pdbx_seq_one_letter_code
_entity_poly.pdbx_strand_id
1 'polypeptide(L)'
;AWEARPVHLVRDGGEQHRDAYRALNPQQQVPTLLHEGHVLTQSLAILEYLDERFPQVPLLPADAAGRARVRALAQLVACDIHPINNLRVMQYLERDLQVPADARTQWTLHWIAEGFAAMEALLVNSR
;
A
#
# COMPACT_ATOMS: atom_id res chain seq x y z
N ALA A 1 -12.25 19.88 -3.81
CA ALA A 1 -12.88 19.08 -2.75
C ALA A 1 -12.82 17.61 -3.17
N TRP A 2 -12.66 16.68 -2.22
CA TRP A 2 -12.64 15.24 -2.45
C TRP A 2 -13.69 14.55 -1.57
N GLU A 3 -14.15 13.36 -1.96
CA GLU A 3 -15.11 12.54 -1.22
C GLU A 3 -14.44 11.20 -0.88
N ALA A 4 -14.48 10.79 0.39
CA ALA A 4 -14.05 9.47 0.81
C ALA A 4 -15.24 8.50 0.79
N ARG A 5 -15.07 7.37 0.09
CA ARG A 5 -16.02 6.25 0.09
C ARG A 5 -15.39 5.06 0.79
N PRO A 6 -15.81 4.73 2.01
CA PRO A 6 -15.23 3.60 2.74
C PRO A 6 -15.56 2.27 2.06
N VAL A 7 -14.58 1.36 2.03
CA VAL A 7 -14.73 -0.02 1.58
C VAL A 7 -14.34 -0.92 2.74
N HIS A 8 -15.30 -1.66 3.29
CA HIS A 8 -15.04 -2.51 4.45
C HIS A 8 -14.44 -3.85 4.01
N LEU A 9 -13.20 -4.11 4.44
CA LEU A 9 -12.41 -5.23 3.91
C LEU A 9 -12.76 -6.61 4.48
N VAL A 10 -13.51 -6.67 5.58
CA VAL A 10 -13.85 -7.95 6.25
C VAL A 10 -15.34 -8.18 6.45
N ARG A 11 -16.17 -7.13 6.52
CA ARG A 11 -17.61 -7.26 6.68
C ARG A 11 -18.21 -8.00 5.48
N ASP A 12 -19.07 -8.98 5.73
CA ASP A 12 -19.78 -9.76 4.70
C ASP A 12 -18.85 -10.37 3.65
N GLY A 13 -17.68 -10.83 4.07
CA GLY A 13 -16.65 -11.37 3.19
C GLY A 13 -15.75 -10.34 2.50
N GLY A 14 -15.98 -9.05 2.75
CA GLY A 14 -15.20 -7.95 2.19
C GLY A 14 -15.88 -7.26 0.99
N GLU A 15 -16.16 -5.97 1.14
CA GLU A 15 -16.83 -5.18 0.09
C GLU A 15 -15.98 -5.02 -1.17
N GLN A 16 -14.66 -5.14 -1.06
CA GLN A 16 -13.73 -5.13 -2.20
C GLN A 16 -13.95 -6.31 -3.16
N HIS A 17 -14.64 -7.36 -2.72
CA HIS A 17 -14.96 -8.54 -3.54
C HIS A 17 -16.31 -8.44 -4.26
N ARG A 18 -17.11 -7.40 -3.99
CA ARG A 18 -18.38 -7.17 -4.68
C ARG A 18 -18.15 -6.77 -6.13
N ASP A 19 -19.05 -7.18 -7.03
CA ASP A 19 -18.93 -6.95 -8.47
C ASP A 19 -18.74 -5.47 -8.82
N ALA A 20 -19.44 -4.57 -8.13
CA ALA A 20 -19.31 -3.13 -8.33
C ALA A 20 -17.89 -2.61 -8.07
N TYR A 21 -17.21 -3.12 -7.02
CA TYR A 21 -15.83 -2.72 -6.74
C TYR A 21 -14.83 -3.45 -7.66
N ARG A 22 -15.07 -4.72 -7.96
CA ARG A 22 -14.24 -5.51 -8.91
C ARG A 22 -14.22 -4.88 -10.30
N ALA A 23 -15.31 -4.28 -10.75
CA ALA A 23 -15.38 -3.55 -12.01
C ALA A 23 -14.47 -2.30 -12.02
N LEU A 24 -14.27 -1.66 -10.86
CA LEU A 24 -13.35 -0.53 -10.71
C LEU A 24 -11.90 -0.99 -10.54
N ASN A 25 -11.68 -2.00 -9.71
CA ASN A 25 -10.35 -2.52 -9.43
C ASN A 25 -10.35 -4.07 -9.46
N PRO A 26 -9.93 -4.68 -10.57
CA PRO A 26 -9.84 -6.12 -10.69
C PRO A 26 -8.92 -6.80 -9.66
N GLN A 27 -7.96 -6.07 -9.08
CA GLN A 27 -7.13 -6.57 -7.99
C GLN A 27 -7.88 -6.73 -6.66
N GLN A 28 -9.09 -6.12 -6.53
CA GLN A 28 -9.92 -6.18 -5.32
C GLN A 28 -9.17 -5.67 -4.07
N GLN A 29 -8.40 -4.62 -4.25
CA GLN A 29 -7.62 -3.98 -3.21
C GLN A 29 -7.95 -2.48 -3.11
N VAL A 30 -7.70 -1.90 -1.97
CA VAL A 30 -7.76 -0.46 -1.74
C VAL A 30 -6.35 0.12 -1.70
N PRO A 31 -6.16 1.38 -2.06
CA PRO A 31 -7.14 2.35 -2.52
C PRO A 31 -7.48 2.26 -4.01
N THR A 32 -8.58 2.89 -4.40
CA THR A 32 -8.91 3.22 -5.77
C THR A 32 -9.30 4.69 -5.83
N LEU A 33 -8.66 5.47 -6.70
CA LEU A 33 -8.98 6.88 -6.93
C LEU A 33 -9.77 7.03 -8.23
N LEU A 34 -10.88 7.75 -8.16
CA LEU A 34 -11.65 8.19 -9.33
C LEU A 34 -11.41 9.69 -9.52
N HIS A 35 -10.82 10.08 -10.63
CA HIS A 35 -10.55 11.50 -10.91
C HIS A 35 -10.63 11.76 -12.43
N GLU A 36 -11.44 12.75 -12.82
CA GLU A 36 -11.62 13.20 -14.22
C GLU A 36 -11.86 12.04 -15.21
N GLY A 37 -12.67 11.05 -14.83
CA GLY A 37 -12.97 9.86 -15.65
C GLY A 37 -11.92 8.74 -15.60
N HIS A 38 -10.80 8.96 -14.92
CA HIS A 38 -9.78 7.95 -14.71
C HIS A 38 -10.07 7.12 -13.45
N VAL A 39 -9.78 5.83 -13.53
CA VAL A 39 -9.76 4.90 -12.41
C VAL A 39 -8.30 4.55 -12.13
N LEU A 40 -7.78 5.00 -11.01
CA LEU A 40 -6.38 4.81 -10.64
C LEU A 40 -6.28 3.88 -9.44
N THR A 41 -5.36 2.94 -9.50
CA THR A 41 -5.08 1.96 -8.45
C THR A 41 -3.60 1.99 -8.09
N GLN A 42 -3.21 1.32 -7.02
CA GLN A 42 -1.86 1.33 -6.45
C GLN A 42 -1.50 2.67 -5.80
N SER A 43 -1.24 2.62 -4.48
CA SER A 43 -1.01 3.83 -3.66
C SER A 43 0.08 4.74 -4.21
N LEU A 44 1.23 4.18 -4.64
CA LEU A 44 2.33 5.00 -5.15
C LEU A 44 2.00 5.64 -6.50
N ALA A 45 1.32 4.92 -7.39
CA ALA A 45 0.87 5.48 -8.67
C ALA A 45 -0.15 6.61 -8.47
N ILE A 46 -1.07 6.45 -7.51
CA ILE A 46 -2.03 7.50 -7.14
C ILE A 46 -1.31 8.73 -6.57
N LEU A 47 -0.32 8.53 -5.69
CA LEU A 47 0.45 9.63 -5.12
C LEU A 47 1.26 10.38 -6.19
N GLU A 48 1.92 9.68 -7.11
CA GLU A 48 2.64 10.32 -8.21
C GLU A 48 1.70 11.07 -9.15
N TYR A 49 0.55 10.48 -9.49
CA TYR A 49 -0.48 11.16 -10.28
C TYR A 49 -0.94 12.46 -9.61
N LEU A 50 -1.20 12.44 -8.31
CA LEU A 50 -1.64 13.62 -7.56
C LEU A 50 -0.54 14.68 -7.47
N ASP A 51 0.72 14.26 -7.29
CA ASP A 51 1.88 15.16 -7.27
C ASP A 51 2.05 15.90 -8.61
N GLU A 52 1.90 15.19 -9.72
CA GLU A 52 1.97 15.78 -11.06
C GLU A 52 0.75 16.66 -11.38
N ARG A 53 -0.44 16.24 -10.93
CA ARG A 53 -1.69 16.97 -11.22
C ARG A 53 -1.88 18.22 -10.36
N PHE A 54 -1.31 18.23 -9.14
CA PHE A 54 -1.42 19.31 -8.16
C PHE A 54 -0.05 19.75 -7.65
N PRO A 55 0.81 20.32 -8.52
CA PRO A 55 2.24 20.57 -8.24
C PRO A 55 2.50 21.73 -7.26
N GLN A 56 1.48 22.36 -6.69
CA GLN A 56 1.63 23.52 -5.79
C GLN A 56 2.36 23.17 -4.49
N VAL A 57 2.23 21.92 -4.03
CA VAL A 57 2.94 21.39 -2.86
C VAL A 57 3.52 20.03 -3.27
N PRO A 58 4.73 20.02 -3.85
CA PRO A 58 5.31 18.79 -4.37
C PRO A 58 5.65 17.80 -3.26
N LEU A 59 5.37 16.53 -3.49
CA LEU A 59 5.70 15.41 -2.60
C LEU A 59 7.14 14.92 -2.83
N LEU A 60 7.66 15.13 -4.04
CA LEU A 60 8.99 14.68 -4.44
C LEU A 60 9.97 15.86 -4.59
N PRO A 61 11.27 15.67 -4.24
CA PRO A 61 12.31 16.64 -4.52
C PRO A 61 12.41 16.97 -6.01
N ALA A 62 12.99 18.13 -6.32
CA ALA A 62 13.16 18.57 -7.70
C ALA A 62 14.26 17.78 -8.45
N ASP A 63 15.31 17.36 -7.75
CA ASP A 63 16.44 16.64 -8.35
C ASP A 63 16.17 15.13 -8.48
N ALA A 64 16.80 14.50 -9.46
CA ALA A 64 16.59 13.10 -9.79
C ALA A 64 17.04 12.13 -8.67
N ALA A 65 18.13 12.45 -7.98
CA ALA A 65 18.68 11.61 -6.92
C ALA A 65 17.76 11.63 -5.67
N GLY A 66 17.29 12.82 -5.28
CA GLY A 66 16.32 12.98 -4.21
C GLY A 66 15.00 12.26 -4.51
N ARG A 67 14.47 12.38 -5.74
CA ARG A 67 13.28 11.65 -6.20
C ARG A 67 13.47 10.13 -6.11
N ALA A 68 14.62 9.63 -6.57
CA ALA A 68 14.94 8.21 -6.49
C ALA A 68 15.00 7.73 -5.04
N ARG A 69 15.60 8.52 -4.15
CA ARG A 69 15.68 8.21 -2.72
C ARG A 69 14.29 8.12 -2.06
N VAL A 70 13.45 9.13 -2.29
CA VAL A 70 12.07 9.12 -1.72
C VAL A 70 11.29 7.92 -2.24
N ARG A 71 11.39 7.61 -3.54
CA ARG A 71 10.75 6.43 -4.13
C ARG A 71 11.27 5.12 -3.54
N ALA A 72 12.59 5.00 -3.32
CA ALA A 72 13.17 3.80 -2.72
C ALA A 72 12.62 3.54 -1.31
N LEU A 73 12.54 4.57 -0.47
CA LEU A 73 11.95 4.46 0.88
C LEU A 73 10.45 4.12 0.82
N ALA A 74 9.70 4.74 -0.08
CA ALA A 74 8.28 4.45 -0.26
C ALA A 74 8.05 3.01 -0.77
N GLN A 75 8.89 2.55 -1.71
CA GLN A 75 8.82 1.19 -2.24
C GLN A 75 9.23 0.13 -1.24
N LEU A 76 10.18 0.41 -0.34
CA LEU A 76 10.53 -0.50 0.75
C LEU A 76 9.29 -0.86 1.58
N VAL A 77 8.43 0.12 1.88
CA VAL A 77 7.16 -0.18 2.56
C VAL A 77 6.15 -0.84 1.63
N ALA A 78 5.95 -0.27 0.43
CA ALA A 78 4.89 -0.67 -0.46
C ALA A 78 5.13 -2.00 -1.20
N CYS A 79 6.40 -2.38 -1.41
CA CYS A 79 6.77 -3.58 -2.16
C CYS A 79 7.33 -4.70 -1.27
N ASP A 80 8.00 -4.36 -0.16
CA ASP A 80 8.73 -5.37 0.62
C ASP A 80 8.07 -5.67 1.98
N ILE A 81 7.49 -4.67 2.67
CA ILE A 81 6.87 -4.87 3.99
C ILE A 81 5.36 -5.15 3.87
N HIS A 82 4.62 -4.21 3.24
CA HIS A 82 3.16 -4.24 3.23
C HIS A 82 2.57 -5.45 2.50
N PRO A 83 3.04 -5.85 1.30
CA PRO A 83 2.39 -6.91 0.52
C PRO A 83 2.39 -8.27 1.20
N ILE A 84 3.46 -8.61 1.91
CA ILE A 84 3.60 -9.90 2.60
C ILE A 84 2.86 -9.94 3.95
N ASN A 85 2.43 -8.78 4.45
CA ASN A 85 1.61 -8.63 5.65
C ASN A 85 0.16 -8.19 5.34
N ASN A 86 -0.21 -8.14 4.07
CA ASN A 86 -1.54 -7.72 3.63
C ASN A 86 -2.62 -8.71 4.09
N LEU A 87 -3.84 -8.21 4.30
CA LEU A 87 -5.00 -9.00 4.73
C LEU A 87 -5.19 -10.29 3.92
N ARG A 88 -5.04 -10.24 2.59
CA ARG A 88 -5.18 -11.42 1.72
C ARG A 88 -4.15 -12.51 2.02
N VAL A 89 -2.91 -12.12 2.36
CA VAL A 89 -1.85 -13.06 2.74
C VAL A 89 -2.16 -13.67 4.10
N MET A 90 -2.55 -12.84 5.07
CA MET A 90 -2.93 -13.32 6.39
C MET A 90 -4.14 -14.26 6.34
N GLN A 91 -5.13 -13.96 5.51
CA GLN A 91 -6.29 -14.83 5.30
C GLN A 91 -5.91 -16.16 4.63
N TYR A 92 -5.01 -16.15 3.65
CA TYR A 92 -4.52 -17.37 3.00
C TYR A 92 -3.73 -18.26 3.97
N LEU A 93 -2.82 -17.65 4.76
CA LEU A 93 -2.10 -18.37 5.83
C LEU A 93 -3.06 -19.02 6.85
N GLU A 94 -4.14 -18.32 7.19
CA GLU A 94 -5.12 -18.81 8.15
C GLU A 94 -6.02 -19.91 7.58
N ARG A 95 -6.65 -19.64 6.44
CA ARG A 95 -7.75 -20.45 5.93
C ARG A 95 -7.27 -21.65 5.11
N ASP A 96 -6.29 -21.42 4.24
CA ASP A 96 -5.83 -22.41 3.28
C ASP A 96 -4.64 -23.21 3.83
N LEU A 97 -3.68 -22.54 4.47
CA LEU A 97 -2.51 -23.19 5.06
C LEU A 97 -2.68 -23.54 6.54
N GLN A 98 -3.77 -23.13 7.19
CA GLN A 98 -4.10 -23.40 8.58
C GLN A 98 -2.97 -23.06 9.57
N VAL A 99 -2.22 -21.99 9.27
CA VAL A 99 -1.13 -21.52 10.14
C VAL A 99 -1.71 -20.99 11.45
N PRO A 100 -1.22 -21.44 12.62
CA PRO A 100 -1.69 -20.98 13.93
C PRO A 100 -1.58 -19.47 14.11
N ALA A 101 -2.44 -18.88 14.95
CA ALA A 101 -2.51 -17.42 15.15
C ALA A 101 -1.21 -16.81 15.67
N ASP A 102 -0.52 -17.51 16.59
CA ASP A 102 0.78 -17.10 17.11
C ASP A 102 1.87 -17.09 16.03
N ALA A 103 1.90 -18.10 15.16
CA ALA A 103 2.83 -18.16 14.03
C ALA A 103 2.55 -17.05 13.01
N ARG A 104 1.26 -16.72 12.74
CA ARG A 104 0.90 -15.58 11.88
C ARG A 104 1.33 -14.24 12.49
N THR A 105 1.19 -14.11 13.81
CA THR A 105 1.69 -12.93 14.54
C THR A 105 3.20 -12.81 14.44
N GLN A 106 3.93 -13.91 14.64
CA GLN A 106 5.39 -13.94 14.48
C GLN A 106 5.83 -13.61 13.05
N TRP A 107 5.16 -14.11 12.03
CA TRP A 107 5.37 -13.73 10.63
C TRP A 107 5.28 -12.22 10.45
N THR A 108 4.19 -11.62 10.91
CA THR A 108 3.97 -10.18 10.75
C THR A 108 5.04 -9.36 11.47
N LEU A 109 5.36 -9.71 12.72
CA LEU A 109 6.38 -9.02 13.50
C LEU A 109 7.78 -9.15 12.90
N HIS A 110 8.13 -10.33 12.38
CA HIS A 110 9.42 -10.58 11.73
C HIS A 110 9.63 -9.65 10.53
N TRP A 111 8.70 -9.67 9.57
CA TRP A 111 8.86 -8.89 8.34
C TRP A 111 8.74 -7.37 8.55
N ILE A 112 7.95 -6.93 9.52
CA ILE A 112 7.91 -5.53 9.92
C ILE A 112 9.25 -5.12 10.56
N ALA A 113 9.81 -5.92 11.45
CA ALA A 113 11.07 -5.62 12.11
C ALA A 113 12.24 -5.57 11.12
N GLU A 114 12.35 -6.53 10.21
CA GLU A 114 13.37 -6.57 9.17
C GLU A 114 13.28 -5.33 8.25
N GLY A 115 12.09 -5.02 7.76
CA GLY A 115 11.89 -3.89 6.86
C GLY A 115 12.15 -2.54 7.53
N PHE A 116 11.69 -2.34 8.76
CA PHE A 116 11.94 -1.08 9.47
C PHE A 116 13.38 -0.95 9.97
N ALA A 117 14.07 -2.04 10.30
CA ALA A 117 15.50 -1.98 10.59
C ALA A 117 16.31 -1.45 9.39
N ALA A 118 15.97 -1.91 8.18
CA ALA A 118 16.57 -1.40 6.95
C ALA A 118 16.22 0.08 6.72
N MET A 119 14.95 0.46 6.93
CA MET A 119 14.50 1.85 6.80
C MET A 119 15.22 2.79 7.76
N GLU A 120 15.32 2.43 9.03
CA GLU A 120 16.04 3.22 10.03
C GLU A 120 17.51 3.43 9.63
N ALA A 121 18.19 2.36 9.18
CA ALA A 121 19.58 2.46 8.71
C ALA A 121 19.73 3.42 7.51
N LEU A 122 18.76 3.43 6.58
CA LEU A 122 18.74 4.35 5.44
C LEU A 122 18.44 5.78 5.85
N LEU A 123 17.70 6.01 6.94
CA LEU A 123 17.31 7.34 7.43
C LEU A 123 18.37 7.99 8.32
N VAL A 124 19.21 7.23 9.01
CA VAL A 124 20.27 7.76 9.90
C VAL A 124 21.18 8.77 9.20
N ASN A 125 21.46 8.57 7.91
CA ASN A 125 22.32 9.42 7.09
C ASN A 125 21.53 10.42 6.23
N SER A 126 20.25 10.63 6.53
CA SER A 126 19.37 11.55 5.80
C SER A 126 19.46 12.97 6.40
N ARG A 127 20.55 13.68 6.16
CA ARG A 127 20.69 15.13 6.44
C ARG A 127 20.87 15.89 5.15
#